data_831de706c77fe07932db5e68dce88664
#
_entry.id   831de706c77fe07932db5e68dce88664
#
_cell.length_a   1.000
_cell.length_b   1.000
_cell.length_c   1.000
_cell.angle_alpha   90.00
_cell.angle_beta   90.00
_cell.angle_gamma   90.00
#
_symmetry.space_group_name_H-M   'P 1'
#
loop_
_entity.id
_entity.type
_entity.pdbx_description
1 polymer ?
#
loop_
_entity_poly.entity_id
_entity_poly.type
_entity_poly.pdbx_seq_one_letter_code
_entity_poly.pdbx_strand_id
1 'polypeptide(L)'
;MEKTVYKNGALILRDRVAHGMALLVHGGSIADIVPEDTVLSSDYRAVDLGGNYLAPGFVELHTHGAGGADFMDAEPEAFLTAARVHALHGTTALCPTTLSGEFDETLRVFAAYAEAKKRNTDGARFVGLHLEGPYFAMSQKGAQDPKYIRPPAQAEYERFLDACGDIVRWSAAPE
;
A
#
# COMPACT_ATOMS: atom_id res chain seq x y z
N MET A 1 26.58 1.08 6.17
CA MET A 1 25.13 0.80 6.15
C MET A 1 24.59 1.17 7.52
N GLU A 2 23.55 2.00 7.59
CA GLU A 2 22.97 2.44 8.88
C GLU A 2 22.46 1.24 9.67
N LYS A 3 22.79 1.19 10.97
CA LYS A 3 22.33 0.18 11.90
C LYS A 3 21.50 0.85 13.00
N THR A 4 20.30 0.35 13.24
CA THR A 4 19.39 0.87 14.26
C THR A 4 18.93 -0.28 15.14
N VAL A 5 18.85 -0.03 16.46
CA VAL A 5 18.22 -0.92 17.43
C VAL A 5 17.03 -0.23 18.08
N TYR A 6 15.89 -0.87 18.04
CA TYR A 6 14.67 -0.46 18.74
C TYR A 6 14.54 -1.29 20.02
N LYS A 7 14.42 -0.63 21.17
CA LYS A 7 14.41 -1.28 22.50
C LYS A 7 13.48 -0.56 23.47
N ASN A 8 13.34 -1.12 24.68
CA ASN A 8 12.44 -0.59 25.72
C ASN A 8 10.98 -0.50 25.24
N GLY A 9 10.46 -1.60 24.66
CA GLY A 9 9.09 -1.69 24.23
C GLY A 9 8.65 -3.14 24.03
N ALA A 10 7.44 -3.31 23.52
CA ALA A 10 6.86 -4.61 23.22
C ALA A 10 6.78 -4.83 21.71
N LEU A 11 7.37 -5.91 21.19
CA LEU A 11 7.35 -6.24 19.77
C LEU A 11 6.10 -7.06 19.46
N ILE A 12 5.27 -6.59 18.54
CA ILE A 12 4.14 -7.35 17.99
C ILE A 12 4.67 -8.27 16.90
N LEU A 13 4.75 -9.56 17.20
CA LEU A 13 5.15 -10.60 16.26
C LEU A 13 3.94 -11.30 15.67
N ARG A 14 4.16 -12.21 14.73
CA ARG A 14 3.10 -12.94 14.03
C ARG A 14 2.17 -13.72 14.98
N ASP A 15 2.72 -14.25 16.06
CA ASP A 15 2.08 -15.23 16.96
C ASP A 15 2.02 -14.79 18.43
N ARG A 16 2.71 -13.71 18.78
CA ARG A 16 2.80 -13.23 20.17
C ARG A 16 3.24 -11.79 20.29
N VAL A 17 3.04 -11.22 21.46
CA VAL A 17 3.72 -10.00 21.91
C VAL A 17 4.98 -10.40 22.66
N ALA A 18 6.14 -9.93 22.21
CA ALA A 18 7.43 -10.23 22.82
C ALA A 18 7.89 -9.04 23.68
N HIS A 19 8.15 -9.28 24.95
CA HIS A 19 8.73 -8.32 25.91
C HIS A 19 10.20 -8.65 26.16
N GLY A 20 11.01 -7.66 26.55
CA GLY A 20 12.42 -7.82 26.84
C GLY A 20 13.25 -8.17 25.61
N MET A 21 12.77 -7.82 24.42
CA MET A 21 13.42 -8.05 23.14
C MET A 21 13.69 -6.72 22.44
N ALA A 22 14.77 -6.70 21.66
CA ALA A 22 15.14 -5.58 20.81
C ALA A 22 15.09 -5.99 19.34
N LEU A 23 14.65 -5.08 18.47
CA LEU A 23 14.66 -5.27 17.01
C LEU A 23 15.89 -4.60 16.42
N LEU A 24 16.67 -5.35 15.66
CA LEU A 24 17.82 -4.86 14.91
C LEU A 24 17.46 -4.61 13.45
N VAL A 25 17.79 -3.43 12.95
CA VAL A 25 17.56 -3.01 11.56
C VAL A 25 18.87 -2.60 10.92
N HIS A 26 19.18 -3.16 9.75
CA HIS A 26 20.34 -2.83 8.95
C HIS A 26 19.90 -2.34 7.56
N GLY A 27 20.24 -1.11 7.21
CA GLY A 27 19.93 -0.56 5.88
C GLY A 27 18.45 -0.63 5.51
N GLY A 28 17.54 -0.41 6.48
CA GLY A 28 16.10 -0.44 6.28
C GLY A 28 15.46 -1.83 6.30
N SER A 29 16.23 -2.89 6.54
CA SER A 29 15.71 -4.26 6.65
C SER A 29 15.84 -4.80 8.08
N ILE A 30 14.87 -5.58 8.54
CA ILE A 30 14.98 -6.31 9.81
C ILE A 30 16.14 -7.31 9.70
N ALA A 31 17.12 -7.16 10.59
CA ALA A 31 18.28 -8.02 10.64
C ALA A 31 18.09 -9.16 11.65
N ASP A 32 17.58 -8.83 12.86
CA ASP A 32 17.39 -9.83 13.91
C ASP A 32 16.45 -9.30 15.00
N ILE A 33 15.98 -10.21 15.86
CA ILE A 33 15.29 -9.92 17.11
C ILE A 33 16.07 -10.65 18.21
N VAL A 34 16.63 -9.88 19.15
CA VAL A 34 17.54 -10.39 20.18
C VAL A 34 17.04 -10.01 21.58
N PRO A 35 17.48 -10.69 22.65
CA PRO A 35 17.25 -10.20 24.02
C PRO A 35 17.73 -8.75 24.18
N GLU A 36 16.99 -7.94 24.93
CA GLU A 36 17.26 -6.50 25.05
C GLU A 36 18.60 -6.19 25.73
N ASP A 37 19.08 -7.10 26.58
CA ASP A 37 20.37 -7.03 27.27
C ASP A 37 21.56 -7.47 26.41
N THR A 38 21.32 -7.85 25.15
CA THR A 38 22.39 -8.24 24.23
C THR A 38 23.38 -7.10 24.04
N VAL A 39 24.67 -7.40 24.23
CA VAL A 39 25.76 -6.45 24.01
C VAL A 39 25.93 -6.23 22.51
N LEU A 40 25.66 -5.02 22.05
CA LEU A 40 25.80 -4.63 20.66
C LEU A 40 27.04 -3.75 20.46
N SER A 41 27.56 -3.71 19.25
CA SER A 41 28.64 -2.79 18.87
C SER A 41 28.17 -1.34 18.94
N SER A 42 29.07 -0.40 19.13
CA SER A 42 28.78 1.02 19.32
C SER A 42 28.29 1.76 18.06
N ASP A 43 28.22 1.08 16.93
CA ASP A 43 27.75 1.64 15.65
C ASP A 43 26.21 1.52 15.45
N TYR A 44 25.49 0.97 16.45
CA TYR A 44 24.03 1.00 16.45
C TYR A 44 23.49 2.33 17.01
N ARG A 45 22.60 2.97 16.24
CA ARG A 45 21.75 4.05 16.73
C ARG A 45 20.60 3.44 17.53
N ALA A 46 20.51 3.76 18.81
CA ALA A 46 19.41 3.28 19.64
C ALA A 46 18.17 4.18 19.50
N VAL A 47 17.01 3.55 19.38
CA VAL A 47 15.69 4.16 19.46
C VAL A 47 14.98 3.58 20.66
N ASP A 48 14.67 4.44 21.63
CA ASP A 48 13.91 4.08 22.83
C ASP A 48 12.42 4.12 22.51
N LEU A 49 11.73 3.01 22.66
CA LEU A 49 10.29 2.90 22.43
C LEU A 49 9.45 3.42 23.61
N GLY A 50 10.09 3.73 24.76
CA GLY A 50 9.40 4.28 25.91
C GLY A 50 8.26 3.42 26.46
N GLY A 51 8.36 2.10 26.36
CA GLY A 51 7.32 1.15 26.74
C GLY A 51 6.20 0.95 25.72
N ASN A 52 6.25 1.62 24.58
CA ASN A 52 5.25 1.48 23.51
C ASN A 52 5.40 0.18 22.73
N TYR A 53 4.40 -0.11 21.89
CA TYR A 53 4.44 -1.23 20.98
C TYR A 53 5.19 -0.88 19.68
N LEU A 54 5.92 -1.84 19.15
CA LEU A 54 6.49 -1.81 17.80
C LEU A 54 5.85 -2.94 17.00
N ALA A 55 5.19 -2.61 15.91
CA ALA A 55 4.50 -3.54 15.03
C ALA A 55 4.93 -3.35 13.57
N PRO A 56 4.78 -4.36 12.71
CA PRO A 56 4.77 -4.14 11.27
C PRO A 56 3.70 -3.11 10.90
N GLY A 57 3.99 -2.26 9.93
CA GLY A 57 2.97 -1.36 9.37
C GLY A 57 1.87 -2.16 8.65
N PHE A 58 0.67 -1.59 8.58
CA PHE A 58 -0.44 -2.20 7.85
C PHE A 58 -0.16 -2.20 6.35
N VAL A 59 -0.69 -3.22 5.69
CA VAL A 59 -0.72 -3.34 4.23
C VAL A 59 -2.16 -3.21 3.78
N GLU A 60 -2.48 -2.12 3.11
CA GLU A 60 -3.81 -1.86 2.59
C GLU A 60 -3.92 -2.36 1.15
N LEU A 61 -4.80 -3.32 0.91
CA LEU A 61 -4.95 -3.97 -0.39
C LEU A 61 -6.15 -3.44 -1.19
N HIS A 62 -7.01 -2.60 -0.58
CA HIS A 62 -8.21 -2.09 -1.22
C HIS A 62 -8.65 -0.77 -0.60
N THR A 63 -8.36 0.32 -1.26
CA THR A 63 -8.81 1.66 -0.87
C THR A 63 -8.95 2.55 -2.09
N HIS A 64 -9.94 3.45 -2.10
CA HIS A 64 -10.22 4.36 -3.21
C HIS A 64 -9.61 5.75 -3.02
N GLY A 65 -8.99 6.01 -1.87
CA GLY A 65 -8.37 7.29 -1.54
C GLY A 65 -8.33 7.54 -0.05
N ALA A 66 -7.96 8.74 0.35
CA ALA A 66 -8.01 9.23 1.73
C ALA A 66 -7.77 10.75 1.77
N GLY A 67 -8.14 11.39 2.89
CA GLY A 67 -7.85 12.81 3.10
C GLY A 67 -8.61 13.74 2.16
N GLY A 68 -9.78 13.32 1.67
CA GLY A 68 -10.58 14.08 0.71
C GLY A 68 -10.12 13.96 -0.74
N ALA A 69 -9.16 13.07 -1.04
CA ALA A 69 -8.69 12.76 -2.37
C ALA A 69 -9.15 11.35 -2.78
N ASP A 70 -9.57 11.19 -4.04
CA ASP A 70 -9.97 9.93 -4.67
C ASP A 70 -8.98 9.59 -5.78
N PHE A 71 -8.63 8.31 -5.93
CA PHE A 71 -7.72 7.90 -7.01
C PHE A 71 -8.34 8.08 -8.40
N MET A 72 -9.67 8.10 -8.49
CA MET A 72 -10.38 8.41 -9.74
C MET A 72 -10.33 9.90 -10.12
N ASP A 73 -9.82 10.79 -9.25
CA ASP A 73 -9.49 12.18 -9.62
C ASP A 73 -8.47 12.25 -10.75
N ALA A 74 -7.71 11.17 -10.95
CA ALA A 74 -6.67 11.02 -11.97
C ALA A 74 -5.57 12.11 -11.90
N GLU A 75 -5.27 12.55 -10.67
CA GLU A 75 -4.24 13.55 -10.38
C GLU A 75 -3.15 12.93 -9.50
N PRO A 76 -1.85 13.12 -9.81
CA PRO A 76 -0.77 12.58 -8.97
C PRO A 76 -0.86 13.03 -7.50
N GLU A 77 -1.33 14.25 -7.25
CA GLU A 77 -1.50 14.79 -5.89
C GLU A 77 -2.57 14.07 -5.08
N ALA A 78 -3.60 13.52 -5.71
CA ALA A 78 -4.61 12.71 -5.03
C ALA A 78 -3.98 11.43 -4.46
N PHE A 79 -3.15 10.76 -5.25
CA PHE A 79 -2.40 9.57 -4.80
C PHE A 79 -1.43 9.90 -3.67
N LEU A 80 -0.67 10.99 -3.77
CA LEU A 80 0.29 11.40 -2.76
C LEU A 80 -0.40 11.80 -1.45
N THR A 81 -1.53 12.52 -1.54
CA THR A 81 -2.34 12.89 -0.37
C THR A 81 -2.86 11.65 0.35
N ALA A 82 -3.47 10.73 -0.39
CA ALA A 82 -3.96 9.48 0.20
C ALA A 82 -2.83 8.67 0.84
N ALA A 83 -1.68 8.54 0.16
CA ALA A 83 -0.54 7.80 0.69
C ALA A 83 -0.01 8.38 2.01
N ARG A 84 0.06 9.72 2.14
CA ARG A 84 0.47 10.41 3.38
C ARG A 84 -0.53 10.16 4.51
N VAL A 85 -1.82 10.29 4.23
CA VAL A 85 -2.88 10.05 5.23
C VAL A 85 -2.83 8.61 5.73
N HIS A 86 -2.69 7.64 4.83
CA HIS A 86 -2.52 6.24 5.20
C HIS A 86 -1.27 6.02 6.06
N ALA A 87 -0.14 6.63 5.72
CA ALA A 87 1.10 6.52 6.49
C ALA A 87 0.96 7.09 7.91
N LEU A 88 0.28 8.24 8.06
CA LEU A 88 0.00 8.85 9.38
C LEU A 88 -0.84 7.96 10.29
N HIS A 89 -1.59 6.99 9.74
CA HIS A 89 -2.41 6.06 10.50
C HIS A 89 -1.83 4.62 10.53
N GLY A 90 -0.54 4.48 10.19
CA GLY A 90 0.20 3.22 10.35
C GLY A 90 0.19 2.29 9.15
N THR A 91 -0.41 2.65 8.04
CA THR A 91 -0.29 1.90 6.78
C THR A 91 1.04 2.25 6.12
N THR A 92 1.88 1.25 5.89
CA THR A 92 3.22 1.45 5.29
C THR A 92 3.29 1.02 3.84
N ALA A 93 2.31 0.26 3.39
CA ALA A 93 2.18 -0.17 2.00
C ALA A 93 0.70 -0.17 1.59
N LEU A 94 0.40 0.33 0.41
CA LEU A 94 -0.98 0.39 -0.06
C LEU A 94 -1.09 0.06 -1.56
N CYS A 95 -2.23 -0.52 -1.92
CA CYS A 95 -2.62 -0.83 -3.28
C CYS A 95 -3.78 0.11 -3.67
N PRO A 96 -3.51 1.25 -4.34
CA PRO A 96 -4.57 2.13 -4.81
C PRO A 96 -5.55 1.36 -5.68
N THR A 97 -6.84 1.56 -5.43
CA THR A 97 -7.92 0.83 -6.11
C THR A 97 -8.73 1.77 -6.98
N THR A 98 -8.88 1.43 -8.25
CA THR A 98 -9.78 2.16 -9.18
C THR A 98 -11.24 1.79 -8.93
N LEU A 99 -12.15 2.49 -9.59
CA LEU A 99 -13.55 2.09 -9.77
C LEU A 99 -13.81 1.77 -11.25
N SER A 100 -14.94 1.11 -11.53
CA SER A 100 -15.43 0.98 -12.89
C SER A 100 -15.65 2.36 -13.50
N GLY A 101 -15.08 2.60 -14.68
CA GLY A 101 -15.12 3.89 -15.37
C GLY A 101 -14.99 3.72 -16.88
N GLU A 102 -14.98 4.85 -17.58
CA GLU A 102 -14.65 4.88 -19.00
C GLU A 102 -13.21 4.45 -19.23
N PHE A 103 -12.94 3.84 -20.37
CA PHE A 103 -11.62 3.33 -20.70
C PHE A 103 -10.53 4.41 -20.61
N ASP A 104 -10.76 5.57 -21.24
CA ASP A 104 -9.77 6.65 -21.27
C ASP A 104 -9.60 7.33 -19.90
N GLU A 105 -10.63 7.33 -19.04
CA GLU A 105 -10.52 7.79 -17.65
C GLU A 105 -9.59 6.88 -16.85
N THR A 106 -9.77 5.58 -16.98
CA THR A 106 -8.91 4.60 -16.31
C THR A 106 -7.44 4.73 -16.76
N LEU A 107 -7.21 4.99 -18.05
CA LEU A 107 -5.84 5.25 -18.55
C LEU A 107 -5.21 6.53 -17.93
N ARG A 108 -6.01 7.58 -17.70
CA ARG A 108 -5.53 8.78 -16.99
C ARG A 108 -5.16 8.47 -15.53
N VAL A 109 -5.97 7.64 -14.86
CA VAL A 109 -5.65 7.15 -13.50
C VAL A 109 -4.31 6.42 -13.48
N PHE A 110 -4.04 5.53 -14.47
CA PHE A 110 -2.75 4.82 -14.55
C PHE A 110 -1.58 5.78 -14.76
N ALA A 111 -1.74 6.80 -15.59
CA ALA A 111 -0.70 7.81 -15.81
C ALA A 111 -0.42 8.63 -14.52
N ALA A 112 -1.48 9.05 -13.81
CA ALA A 112 -1.37 9.76 -12.54
C ALA A 112 -0.69 8.91 -11.47
N TYR A 113 -1.07 7.64 -11.35
CA TYR A 113 -0.42 6.67 -10.46
C TYR A 113 1.07 6.52 -10.76
N ALA A 114 1.44 6.33 -12.02
CA ALA A 114 2.83 6.14 -12.42
C ALA A 114 3.70 7.36 -12.07
N GLU A 115 3.15 8.56 -12.20
CA GLU A 115 3.83 9.80 -11.80
C GLU A 115 3.91 9.92 -10.28
N ALA A 116 2.82 9.67 -9.57
CA ALA A 116 2.79 9.69 -8.11
C ALA A 116 3.78 8.68 -7.50
N LYS A 117 3.88 7.47 -8.08
CA LYS A 117 4.82 6.43 -7.62
C LYS A 117 6.27 6.89 -7.65
N LYS A 118 6.68 7.67 -8.65
CA LYS A 118 8.03 8.25 -8.74
C LYS A 118 8.28 9.33 -7.69
N ARG A 119 7.23 10.08 -7.31
CA ARG A 119 7.30 11.23 -6.42
C ARG A 119 7.05 10.90 -4.96
N ASN A 120 6.49 9.74 -4.66
CA ASN A 120 6.13 9.33 -3.30
C ASN A 120 7.37 9.02 -2.46
N THR A 121 7.72 9.93 -1.55
CA THR A 121 8.89 9.82 -0.66
C THR A 121 8.52 9.82 0.83
N ASP A 122 7.28 10.19 1.18
CA ASP A 122 6.83 10.44 2.55
C ASP A 122 5.49 9.77 2.90
N GLY A 123 4.86 9.10 1.93
CA GLY A 123 3.61 8.36 2.12
C GLY A 123 3.80 6.84 2.21
N ALA A 124 2.71 6.12 2.42
CA ALA A 124 2.67 4.66 2.31
C ALA A 124 3.15 4.23 0.90
N ARG A 125 4.00 3.23 0.84
CA ARG A 125 4.58 2.76 -0.42
C ARG A 125 3.51 2.13 -1.31
N PHE A 126 3.41 2.54 -2.56
CA PHE A 126 2.55 1.87 -3.53
C PHE A 126 3.14 0.52 -3.92
N VAL A 127 2.37 -0.55 -3.69
CA VAL A 127 2.79 -1.93 -4.02
C VAL A 127 2.31 -2.39 -5.39
N GLY A 128 1.45 -1.61 -6.02
CA GLY A 128 0.84 -1.82 -7.32
C GLY A 128 -0.56 -1.23 -7.36
N LEU A 129 -1.25 -1.35 -8.47
CA LEU A 129 -2.64 -0.96 -8.65
C LEU A 129 -3.58 -2.16 -8.49
N HIS A 130 -4.70 -1.94 -7.84
CA HIS A 130 -5.86 -2.81 -7.89
C HIS A 130 -6.87 -2.24 -8.87
N LEU A 131 -7.06 -2.90 -10.00
CA LEU A 131 -8.10 -2.56 -10.96
C LEU A 131 -9.41 -3.21 -10.52
N GLU A 132 -10.39 -2.42 -10.07
CA GLU A 132 -11.69 -2.90 -9.64
C GLU A 132 -12.73 -2.67 -10.74
N GLY A 133 -13.17 -3.75 -11.35
CA GLY A 133 -14.02 -3.74 -12.53
C GLY A 133 -13.25 -3.40 -13.84
N PRO A 134 -13.95 -3.02 -14.92
CA PRO A 134 -15.40 -2.84 -15.06
C PRO A 134 -16.19 -4.13 -15.32
N TYR A 135 -15.56 -5.28 -15.34
CA TYR A 135 -16.12 -6.55 -15.75
C TYR A 135 -16.81 -7.26 -14.56
N PHE A 136 -17.92 -6.67 -14.11
CA PHE A 136 -18.73 -7.25 -13.03
C PHE A 136 -20.04 -7.84 -13.56
N ALA A 137 -20.56 -8.85 -12.85
CA ALA A 137 -21.94 -9.27 -13.03
C ALA A 137 -22.88 -8.17 -12.52
N MET A 138 -23.81 -7.72 -13.36
CA MET A 138 -24.74 -6.63 -13.03
C MET A 138 -25.51 -6.90 -11.73
N SER A 139 -25.85 -8.16 -11.46
CA SER A 139 -26.56 -8.58 -10.24
C SER A 139 -25.71 -8.47 -8.96
N GLN A 140 -24.37 -8.40 -9.08
CA GLN A 140 -23.42 -8.39 -7.98
C GLN A 140 -22.54 -7.13 -7.95
N LYS A 141 -22.89 -6.11 -8.70
CA LYS A 141 -22.09 -4.90 -8.89
C LYS A 141 -21.82 -4.09 -7.62
N GLY A 142 -22.61 -4.29 -6.57
CA GLY A 142 -22.49 -3.49 -5.35
C GLY A 142 -22.72 -2.00 -5.61
N ALA A 143 -21.79 -1.18 -5.14
CA ALA A 143 -21.82 0.29 -5.30
C ALA A 143 -21.31 0.78 -6.67
N GLN A 144 -20.83 -0.09 -7.54
CA GLN A 144 -20.34 0.32 -8.86
C GLN A 144 -21.45 0.92 -9.71
N ASP A 145 -21.14 1.98 -10.46
CA ASP A 145 -22.12 2.62 -11.36
C ASP A 145 -22.46 1.66 -12.53
N PRO A 146 -23.74 1.27 -12.69
CA PRO A 146 -24.16 0.30 -13.70
C PRO A 146 -23.84 0.73 -15.13
N LYS A 147 -23.69 2.01 -15.41
CA LYS A 147 -23.36 2.51 -16.75
C LYS A 147 -21.97 2.09 -17.24
N TYR A 148 -21.04 1.79 -16.30
CA TYR A 148 -19.68 1.40 -16.64
C TYR A 148 -19.44 -0.11 -16.64
N ILE A 149 -20.43 -0.88 -16.14
CA ILE A 149 -20.33 -2.34 -16.09
C ILE A 149 -20.58 -2.90 -17.46
N ARG A 150 -19.67 -3.73 -17.92
CA ARG A 150 -19.70 -4.33 -19.25
C ARG A 150 -19.03 -5.71 -19.28
N PRO A 151 -19.37 -6.56 -20.25
CA PRO A 151 -18.67 -7.81 -20.47
C PRO A 151 -17.19 -7.56 -20.81
N PRO A 152 -16.28 -8.48 -20.47
CA PRO A 152 -14.88 -8.38 -20.86
C PRO A 152 -14.73 -8.43 -22.38
N ALA A 153 -13.96 -7.48 -22.93
CA ALA A 153 -13.56 -7.46 -24.32
C ALA A 153 -12.04 -7.61 -24.41
N GLN A 154 -11.58 -8.63 -25.15
CA GLN A 154 -10.15 -8.96 -25.19
C GLN A 154 -9.28 -7.74 -25.56
N ALA A 155 -9.64 -7.02 -26.60
CA ALA A 155 -8.91 -5.84 -27.03
C ALA A 155 -8.87 -4.72 -25.99
N GLU A 156 -9.84 -4.66 -25.07
CA GLU A 156 -9.86 -3.66 -23.99
C GLU A 156 -8.97 -4.08 -22.82
N TYR A 157 -9.14 -5.31 -22.32
CA TYR A 157 -8.35 -5.72 -21.15
C TYR A 157 -6.86 -5.90 -21.50
N GLU A 158 -6.50 -6.30 -22.71
CA GLU A 158 -5.11 -6.31 -23.16
C GLU A 158 -4.51 -4.89 -23.13
N ARG A 159 -5.26 -3.88 -23.59
CA ARG A 159 -4.81 -2.48 -23.55
C ARG A 159 -4.64 -1.96 -22.12
N PHE A 160 -5.48 -2.38 -21.15
CA PHE A 160 -5.25 -2.04 -19.75
C PHE A 160 -3.94 -2.66 -19.22
N LEU A 161 -3.70 -3.93 -19.51
CA LEU A 161 -2.49 -4.62 -19.09
C LEU A 161 -1.23 -4.04 -19.74
N ASP A 162 -1.30 -3.68 -21.03
CA ASP A 162 -0.21 -3.04 -21.75
C ASP A 162 0.08 -1.62 -21.24
N ALA A 163 -0.97 -0.88 -20.84
CA ALA A 163 -0.84 0.49 -20.36
C ALA A 163 -0.26 0.59 -18.95
N CYS A 164 -0.41 -0.44 -18.11
CA CYS A 164 0.08 -0.42 -16.74
C CYS A 164 0.61 -1.78 -16.29
N GLY A 165 1.93 -1.94 -16.32
CA GLY A 165 2.61 -3.14 -15.84
C GLY A 165 2.58 -3.32 -14.30
N ASP A 166 2.01 -2.36 -13.57
CA ASP A 166 1.90 -2.38 -12.11
C ASP A 166 0.52 -2.85 -11.61
N ILE A 167 -0.37 -3.35 -12.47
CA ILE A 167 -1.61 -3.98 -12.04
C ILE A 167 -1.26 -5.29 -11.34
N VAL A 168 -1.40 -5.32 -10.01
CA VAL A 168 -1.09 -6.50 -9.18
C VAL A 168 -2.34 -7.27 -8.75
N ARG A 169 -3.50 -6.65 -8.92
CA ARG A 169 -4.80 -7.25 -8.61
C ARG A 169 -5.87 -6.72 -9.56
N TRP A 170 -6.77 -7.60 -9.94
CA TRP A 170 -7.95 -7.24 -10.74
C TRP A 170 -9.18 -7.95 -10.19
N SER A 171 -10.20 -7.19 -9.81
CA SER A 171 -11.50 -7.72 -9.40
C SER A 171 -12.44 -7.74 -10.60
N ALA A 172 -12.89 -8.93 -10.97
CA ALA A 172 -13.82 -9.16 -12.07
C ALA A 172 -14.74 -10.35 -11.73
N ALA A 173 -15.89 -10.43 -12.38
CA ALA A 173 -16.77 -11.58 -12.30
C ALA A 173 -16.19 -12.74 -13.13
N PRO A 174 -16.18 -13.97 -12.62
CA PRO A 174 -15.60 -15.11 -13.33
C PRO A 174 -16.50 -15.66 -14.45
N GLU A 175 -17.81 -15.37 -14.44
CA GLU A 175 -18.79 -15.76 -15.45
C GLU A 175 -18.77 -14.78 -16.67
#